data_cabb97ca92df8241c368fa67abb377d2
#
_entry.id   cabb97ca92df8241c368fa67abb377d2
#
_cell.length_a   1.000
_cell.length_b   1.000
_cell.length_c   1.000
_cell.angle_alpha   90.00
_cell.angle_beta   90.00
_cell.angle_gamma   90.00
#
_symmetry.space_group_name_H-M   'P 1'
#
loop_
_entity.id
_entity.type
_entity.pdbx_description
1 polymer ?
#
loop_
_entity_poly.entity_id
_entity_poly.type
_entity_poly.pdbx_seq_one_letter_code
_entity_poly.pdbx_strand_id
1 'polypeptide(L)'
;SIADALIEHKDEIIKANNIDIEYGKEIGLTPSLIDRLTLGEDRIKGMADGVRKVSSLPDPIGNVISGNTLPNGLTVTRVKVPLGVIGIIFEARPNVTADAASLCLKAGNAVILRGGKEAINSNKAIAKIMRDAVEKVGLPKDSIQLIEDTTRQSSTELMQLSDYLDVLIPRGGAGLIKAVVENSKVPVIETGVGNCHVYVDKYADID
;
A
#
# COMPACT_ATOMS: atom_id res chain seq x y z
N SER A 1 10.63 5.86 -13.26
CA SER A 1 11.83 5.55 -12.44
C SER A 1 11.58 4.43 -11.43
N ILE A 2 10.53 4.46 -10.57
CA ILE A 2 10.27 3.38 -9.59
C ILE A 2 10.13 2.02 -10.28
N ALA A 3 9.26 1.90 -11.28
CA ALA A 3 9.03 0.64 -11.99
C ALA A 3 10.30 0.06 -12.62
N ASP A 4 11.15 0.91 -13.16
CA ASP A 4 12.40 0.48 -13.79
C ASP A 4 13.42 0.05 -12.72
N ALA A 5 13.49 0.78 -11.59
CA ALA A 5 14.32 0.40 -10.45
C ALA A 5 13.90 -0.95 -9.84
N LEU A 6 12.60 -1.24 -9.72
CA LEU A 6 12.11 -2.54 -9.26
C LEU A 6 12.56 -3.69 -10.16
N ILE A 7 12.58 -3.48 -11.49
CA ILE A 7 13.08 -4.49 -12.44
C ILE A 7 14.60 -4.61 -12.38
N GLU A 8 15.31 -3.49 -12.32
CA GLU A 8 16.78 -3.45 -12.24
C GLU A 8 17.31 -4.17 -10.99
N HIS A 9 16.63 -4.01 -9.86
CA HIS A 9 16.99 -4.60 -8.58
C HIS A 9 16.17 -5.86 -8.20
N LYS A 10 15.58 -6.56 -9.19
CA LYS A 10 14.74 -7.74 -8.95
C LYS A 10 15.44 -8.81 -8.12
N ASP A 11 16.72 -9.04 -8.36
CA ASP A 11 17.50 -10.09 -7.69
C ASP A 11 17.71 -9.75 -6.19
N GLU A 12 17.87 -8.47 -5.84
CA GLU A 12 17.91 -8.01 -4.45
C GLU A 12 16.58 -8.28 -3.75
N ILE A 13 15.46 -8.00 -4.43
CA ILE A 13 14.11 -8.27 -3.90
C ILE A 13 13.90 -9.77 -3.71
N ILE A 14 14.24 -10.61 -4.70
CA ILE A 14 14.10 -12.07 -4.62
C ILE A 14 14.94 -12.64 -3.48
N LYS A 15 16.17 -12.16 -3.31
CA LYS A 15 17.04 -12.59 -2.22
C LYS A 15 16.45 -12.27 -0.85
N ALA A 16 15.92 -11.06 -0.67
CA ALA A 16 15.24 -10.65 0.57
C ALA A 16 13.96 -11.48 0.79
N ASN A 17 13.20 -11.74 -0.26
CA ASN A 17 11.98 -12.52 -0.20
C ASN A 17 12.22 -13.99 0.17
N ASN A 18 13.30 -14.59 -0.29
CA ASN A 18 13.66 -15.95 0.10
C ASN A 18 13.86 -16.09 1.61
N ILE A 19 14.44 -15.07 2.27
CA ILE A 19 14.57 -15.06 3.75
C ILE A 19 13.19 -15.06 4.41
N ASP A 20 12.26 -14.26 3.91
CA ASP A 20 10.90 -14.19 4.42
C ASP A 20 10.14 -15.51 4.20
N ILE A 21 10.33 -16.16 3.05
CA ILE A 21 9.72 -17.46 2.74
C ILE A 21 10.23 -18.54 3.69
N GLU A 22 11.53 -18.60 3.94
CA GLU A 22 12.11 -19.56 4.89
C GLU A 22 11.56 -19.33 6.29
N TYR A 23 11.57 -18.09 6.77
CA TYR A 23 10.95 -17.72 8.04
C TYR A 23 9.47 -18.10 8.10
N GLY A 24 8.72 -17.82 7.02
CA GLY A 24 7.31 -18.18 6.92
C GLY A 24 7.05 -19.69 7.06
N LYS A 25 7.91 -20.53 6.48
CA LYS A 25 7.87 -21.98 6.63
C LYS A 25 8.18 -22.42 8.07
N GLU A 26 9.20 -21.84 8.68
CA GLU A 26 9.59 -22.13 10.07
C GLU A 26 8.47 -21.84 11.07
N ILE A 27 7.74 -20.74 10.88
CA ILE A 27 6.60 -20.36 11.75
C ILE A 27 5.29 -21.05 11.37
N GLY A 28 5.31 -21.95 10.38
CA GLY A 28 4.16 -22.77 10.00
C GLY A 28 3.08 -22.03 9.23
N LEU A 29 3.42 -21.06 8.37
CA LEU A 29 2.45 -20.43 7.48
C LEU A 29 1.83 -21.46 6.53
N THR A 30 0.54 -21.32 6.26
CA THR A 30 -0.16 -22.19 5.30
C THR A 30 0.39 -22.03 3.89
N PRO A 31 0.30 -23.05 3.01
CA PRO A 31 0.73 -22.96 1.63
C PRO A 31 0.17 -21.73 0.89
N SER A 32 -1.08 -21.38 1.15
CA SER A 32 -1.72 -20.18 0.57
C SER A 32 -1.09 -18.88 1.03
N LEU A 33 -0.63 -18.80 2.29
CA LEU A 33 0.08 -17.62 2.81
C LEU A 33 1.50 -17.54 2.27
N ILE A 34 2.19 -18.68 2.13
CA ILE A 34 3.51 -18.75 1.50
C ILE A 34 3.41 -18.32 0.03
N ASP A 35 2.40 -18.78 -0.72
CA ASP A 35 2.19 -18.32 -2.09
C ASP A 35 1.98 -16.80 -2.17
N ARG A 36 1.17 -16.24 -1.29
CA ARG A 36 0.95 -14.78 -1.22
C ARG A 36 2.21 -13.98 -0.87
N LEU A 37 3.10 -14.57 -0.08
CA LEU A 37 4.36 -13.97 0.35
C LEU A 37 5.41 -14.01 -0.76
N THR A 38 5.37 -15.03 -1.62
CA THR A 38 6.40 -15.30 -2.62
C THR A 38 6.45 -14.22 -3.71
N LEU A 39 7.64 -13.68 -3.98
CA LEU A 39 7.92 -12.75 -5.07
C LEU A 39 8.92 -13.40 -6.05
N GLY A 40 8.39 -14.00 -7.11
CA GLY A 40 9.21 -14.40 -8.27
C GLY A 40 9.33 -13.27 -9.29
N GLU A 41 10.12 -13.51 -10.35
CA GLU A 41 10.34 -12.51 -11.42
C GLU A 41 9.03 -12.00 -12.03
N ASP A 42 8.07 -12.89 -12.32
CA ASP A 42 6.78 -12.51 -12.90
C ASP A 42 5.97 -11.60 -11.98
N ARG A 43 6.00 -11.87 -10.67
CA ARG A 43 5.29 -11.03 -9.68
C ARG A 43 5.96 -9.67 -9.52
N ILE A 44 7.29 -9.60 -9.56
CA ILE A 44 8.02 -8.31 -9.55
C ILE A 44 7.74 -7.54 -10.83
N LYS A 45 7.71 -8.19 -11.99
CA LYS A 45 7.30 -7.58 -13.25
C LYS A 45 5.87 -7.05 -13.17
N GLY A 46 4.93 -7.86 -12.66
CA GLY A 46 3.55 -7.43 -12.45
C GLY A 46 3.43 -6.23 -11.52
N MET A 47 4.24 -6.19 -10.45
CA MET A 47 4.33 -5.04 -9.54
C MET A 47 4.85 -3.78 -10.27
N ALA A 48 5.91 -3.91 -11.07
CA ALA A 48 6.43 -2.80 -11.87
C ALA A 48 5.41 -2.30 -12.92
N ASP A 49 4.68 -3.20 -13.55
CA ASP A 49 3.63 -2.86 -14.51
C ASP A 49 2.45 -2.18 -13.82
N GLY A 50 2.11 -2.59 -12.59
CA GLY A 50 1.15 -1.90 -11.73
C GLY A 50 1.56 -0.45 -11.45
N VAL A 51 2.83 -0.23 -11.08
CA VAL A 51 3.39 1.12 -10.86
C VAL A 51 3.32 1.96 -12.15
N ARG A 52 3.65 1.39 -13.33
CA ARG A 52 3.52 2.08 -14.63
C ARG A 52 2.08 2.46 -14.91
N LYS A 53 1.13 1.55 -14.64
CA LYS A 53 -0.30 1.82 -14.79
C LYS A 53 -0.75 2.96 -13.90
N VAL A 54 -0.36 3.00 -12.63
CA VAL A 54 -0.65 4.11 -11.70
C VAL A 54 -0.07 5.41 -12.25
N SER A 55 1.16 5.40 -12.77
CA SER A 55 1.78 6.58 -13.37
C SER A 55 0.99 7.12 -14.56
N SER A 56 0.36 6.25 -15.36
CA SER A 56 -0.43 6.65 -16.55
C SER A 56 -1.84 7.15 -16.22
N LEU A 57 -2.31 7.01 -15.00
CA LEU A 57 -3.61 7.55 -14.59
C LEU A 57 -3.63 9.08 -14.66
N PRO A 58 -4.78 9.70 -14.94
CA PRO A 58 -4.92 11.15 -14.82
C PRO A 58 -4.49 11.64 -13.45
N ASP A 59 -3.92 12.85 -13.41
CA ASP A 59 -3.58 13.48 -12.13
C ASP A 59 -4.87 13.87 -11.40
N PRO A 60 -5.12 13.39 -10.18
CA PRO A 60 -6.31 13.75 -9.43
C PRO A 60 -6.23 15.16 -8.82
N ILE A 61 -5.01 15.71 -8.65
CA ILE A 61 -4.80 16.98 -7.94
C ILE A 61 -5.24 18.15 -8.79
N GLY A 62 -5.92 19.13 -8.18
CA GLY A 62 -6.43 20.31 -8.86
C GLY A 62 -7.72 20.08 -9.66
N ASN A 63 -8.22 18.85 -9.76
CA ASN A 63 -9.47 18.58 -10.45
C ASN A 63 -10.64 19.29 -9.76
N VAL A 64 -11.37 20.11 -10.51
CA VAL A 64 -12.58 20.79 -10.03
C VAL A 64 -13.74 19.79 -9.98
N ILE A 65 -14.34 19.63 -8.79
CA ILE A 65 -15.49 18.74 -8.57
C ILE A 65 -16.81 19.49 -8.82
N SER A 66 -16.87 20.75 -8.37
CA SER A 66 -18.04 21.63 -8.51
C SER A 66 -17.62 23.08 -8.38
N GLY A 67 -18.46 23.99 -8.88
CA GLY A 67 -18.27 25.42 -8.71
C GLY A 67 -19.58 26.19 -8.87
N ASN A 68 -19.71 27.29 -8.14
CA ASN A 68 -20.84 28.19 -8.21
C ASN A 68 -20.37 29.65 -8.22
N THR A 69 -21.07 30.49 -8.97
CA THR A 69 -20.92 31.95 -8.86
C THR A 69 -22.06 32.51 -8.01
N LEU A 70 -21.69 33.17 -6.92
CA LEU A 70 -22.63 33.78 -6.00
C LEU A 70 -23.22 35.08 -6.58
N PRO A 71 -24.37 35.59 -6.07
CA PRO A 71 -24.99 36.81 -6.57
C PRO A 71 -24.10 38.06 -6.49
N ASN A 72 -23.11 38.06 -5.61
CA ASN A 72 -22.12 39.12 -5.48
C ASN A 72 -20.95 39.03 -6.46
N GLY A 73 -20.97 38.05 -7.39
CA GLY A 73 -19.93 37.80 -8.39
C GLY A 73 -18.77 36.92 -7.90
N LEU A 74 -18.74 36.49 -6.64
CA LEU A 74 -17.71 35.59 -6.12
C LEU A 74 -17.89 34.18 -6.71
N THR A 75 -16.84 33.63 -7.34
CA THR A 75 -16.81 32.25 -7.81
C THR A 75 -16.12 31.36 -6.78
N VAL A 76 -16.84 30.34 -6.31
CA VAL A 76 -16.34 29.34 -5.37
C VAL A 76 -16.21 28.01 -6.09
N THR A 77 -15.02 27.38 -6.03
CA THR A 77 -14.77 26.08 -6.62
C THR A 77 -14.32 25.08 -5.55
N ARG A 78 -14.81 23.84 -5.68
CA ARG A 78 -14.33 22.69 -4.89
C ARG A 78 -13.34 21.90 -5.71
N VAL A 79 -12.09 21.83 -5.26
CA VAL A 79 -11.00 21.14 -5.95
C VAL A 79 -10.45 20.00 -5.12
N LYS A 80 -9.91 18.96 -5.79
CA LYS A 80 -9.20 17.86 -5.12
C LYS A 80 -7.80 18.31 -4.72
N VAL A 81 -7.41 17.98 -3.47
CA VAL A 81 -6.08 18.24 -2.91
C VAL A 81 -5.54 16.93 -2.29
N PRO A 82 -4.22 16.80 -2.05
CA PRO A 82 -3.68 15.69 -1.30
C PRO A 82 -4.31 15.60 0.10
N LEU A 83 -4.37 14.39 0.64
CA LEU A 83 -4.77 14.18 2.04
C LEU A 83 -3.68 14.59 3.02
N GLY A 84 -2.41 14.38 2.63
CA GLY A 84 -1.24 14.67 3.45
C GLY A 84 -0.36 13.43 3.66
N VAL A 85 -0.22 12.97 4.90
CA VAL A 85 0.56 11.79 5.28
C VAL A 85 -0.39 10.62 5.54
N ILE A 86 -0.24 9.54 4.77
CA ILE A 86 -1.09 8.35 4.85
C ILE A 86 -0.32 7.23 5.55
N GLY A 87 -0.86 6.71 6.65
CA GLY A 87 -0.40 5.46 7.27
C GLY A 87 -1.07 4.26 6.63
N ILE A 88 -0.33 3.22 6.31
CA ILE A 88 -0.89 1.96 5.79
C ILE A 88 -0.38 0.79 6.58
N ILE A 89 -1.29 0.07 7.26
CA ILE A 89 -0.97 -1.18 7.98
C ILE A 89 -1.44 -2.35 7.14
N PHE A 90 -0.53 -3.28 6.80
CA PHE A 90 -0.84 -4.40 5.92
C PHE A 90 -0.17 -5.71 6.36
N GLU A 91 -0.74 -6.85 5.89
CA GLU A 91 -0.30 -8.21 6.21
C GLU A 91 0.26 -8.91 4.97
N ALA A 92 1.15 -9.89 5.18
CA ALA A 92 1.59 -10.98 4.30
C ALA A 92 1.60 -10.76 2.76
N ARG A 93 1.74 -9.54 2.27
CA ARG A 93 1.76 -9.22 0.83
C ARG A 93 2.78 -8.15 0.54
N PRO A 94 4.03 -8.50 0.25
CA PRO A 94 5.10 -7.53 0.04
C PRO A 94 4.87 -6.60 -1.16
N ASN A 95 4.11 -7.02 -2.19
CA ASN A 95 3.72 -6.15 -3.30
C ASN A 95 2.92 -4.92 -2.86
N VAL A 96 2.21 -4.98 -1.72
CA VAL A 96 1.44 -3.83 -1.19
C VAL A 96 2.36 -2.65 -0.90
N THR A 97 3.63 -2.89 -0.56
CA THR A 97 4.63 -1.83 -0.38
C THR A 97 4.74 -0.94 -1.62
N ALA A 98 4.85 -1.54 -2.80
CA ALA A 98 4.96 -0.79 -4.06
C ALA A 98 3.61 -0.20 -4.51
N ASP A 99 2.54 -0.99 -4.42
CA ASP A 99 1.19 -0.59 -4.83
C ASP A 99 0.72 0.62 -4.02
N ALA A 100 0.81 0.53 -2.69
CA ALA A 100 0.37 1.59 -1.78
C ALA A 100 1.21 2.87 -1.94
N ALA A 101 2.54 2.75 -1.96
CA ALA A 101 3.40 3.91 -2.10
C ALA A 101 3.20 4.62 -3.45
N SER A 102 3.06 3.88 -4.55
CA SER A 102 2.84 4.49 -5.87
C SER A 102 1.51 5.22 -5.96
N LEU A 103 0.43 4.69 -5.37
CA LEU A 103 -0.88 5.34 -5.31
C LEU A 103 -0.83 6.61 -4.45
N CYS A 104 -0.19 6.55 -3.28
CA CYS A 104 -0.03 7.72 -2.41
C CYS A 104 0.74 8.83 -3.10
N LEU A 105 1.89 8.52 -3.71
CA LEU A 105 2.70 9.50 -4.44
C LEU A 105 1.94 10.09 -5.64
N LYS A 106 1.20 9.26 -6.41
CA LYS A 106 0.41 9.75 -7.55
C LYS A 106 -0.67 10.74 -7.12
N ALA A 107 -1.19 10.58 -5.92
CA ALA A 107 -2.17 11.49 -5.33
C ALA A 107 -1.53 12.62 -4.48
N GLY A 108 -0.20 12.83 -4.59
CA GLY A 108 0.51 13.91 -3.92
C GLY A 108 0.69 13.72 -2.40
N ASN A 109 0.55 12.50 -1.89
CA ASN A 109 0.66 12.19 -0.48
C ASN A 109 2.01 11.56 -0.14
N ALA A 110 2.51 11.81 1.08
CA ALA A 110 3.54 10.97 1.69
C ALA A 110 2.89 9.70 2.28
N VAL A 111 3.69 8.64 2.46
CA VAL A 111 3.20 7.37 2.99
C VAL A 111 4.13 6.80 4.05
N ILE A 112 3.54 6.31 5.13
CA ILE A 112 4.20 5.53 6.17
C ILE A 112 3.62 4.11 6.13
N LEU A 113 4.47 3.15 5.77
CA LEU A 113 4.13 1.75 5.60
C LEU A 113 4.46 0.95 6.85
N ARG A 114 3.55 0.09 7.29
CA ARG A 114 3.77 -0.88 8.35
C ARG A 114 3.29 -2.24 7.89
N GLY A 115 4.23 -3.08 7.43
CA GLY A 115 3.96 -4.45 6.99
C GLY A 115 4.04 -5.48 8.10
N GLY A 116 3.53 -6.70 7.85
CA GLY A 116 3.67 -7.84 8.75
C GLY A 116 5.13 -8.29 8.90
N LYS A 117 5.43 -8.95 10.02
CA LYS A 117 6.78 -9.45 10.32
C LYS A 117 7.27 -10.52 9.34
N GLU A 118 6.33 -11.26 8.76
CA GLU A 118 6.57 -12.35 7.80
C GLU A 118 7.10 -11.85 6.45
N ALA A 119 6.98 -10.55 6.14
CA ALA A 119 7.41 -9.96 4.89
C ALA A 119 8.42 -8.81 5.07
N ILE A 120 9.03 -8.69 6.25
CA ILE A 120 9.81 -7.50 6.60
C ILE A 120 11.03 -7.31 5.70
N ASN A 121 11.74 -8.37 5.33
CA ASN A 121 12.93 -8.26 4.49
C ASN A 121 12.56 -7.82 3.07
N SER A 122 11.52 -8.39 2.50
CA SER A 122 10.97 -7.98 1.20
C SER A 122 10.51 -6.52 1.22
N ASN A 123 9.76 -6.13 2.26
CA ASN A 123 9.26 -4.76 2.41
C ASN A 123 10.42 -3.75 2.52
N LYS A 124 11.49 -4.08 3.25
CA LYS A 124 12.70 -3.26 3.37
C LYS A 124 13.40 -3.09 2.04
N ALA A 125 13.60 -4.17 1.29
CA ALA A 125 14.24 -4.13 -0.03
C ALA A 125 13.43 -3.26 -1.00
N ILE A 126 12.11 -3.50 -1.11
CA ILE A 126 11.22 -2.73 -1.99
C ILE A 126 11.19 -1.26 -1.59
N ALA A 127 10.97 -0.95 -0.31
CA ALA A 127 10.90 0.43 0.17
C ALA A 127 12.21 1.18 -0.09
N LYS A 128 13.37 0.56 0.15
CA LYS A 128 14.69 1.14 -0.13
C LYS A 128 14.84 1.47 -1.62
N ILE A 129 14.54 0.53 -2.51
CA ILE A 129 14.63 0.72 -3.97
C ILE A 129 13.72 1.86 -4.41
N MET A 130 12.49 1.92 -3.90
CA MET A 130 11.55 3.00 -4.23
C MET A 130 12.01 4.36 -3.70
N ARG A 131 12.52 4.43 -2.47
CA ARG A 131 13.09 5.65 -1.87
C ARG A 131 14.26 6.19 -2.68
N ASP A 132 15.18 5.32 -3.09
CA ASP A 132 16.32 5.68 -3.93
C ASP A 132 15.88 6.14 -5.34
N ALA A 133 14.81 5.53 -5.87
CA ALA A 133 14.26 5.89 -7.19
C ALA A 133 13.52 7.25 -7.19
N VAL A 134 12.82 7.61 -6.12
CA VAL A 134 12.15 8.92 -6.03
C VAL A 134 13.16 10.04 -5.77
N GLU A 135 14.20 9.78 -4.98
CA GLU A 135 15.29 10.74 -4.72
C GLU A 135 16.04 11.10 -6.01
N LYS A 136 16.34 10.12 -6.88
CA LYS A 136 16.98 10.33 -8.18
C LYS A 136 16.19 11.26 -9.12
N VAL A 137 14.89 11.40 -8.94
CA VAL A 137 14.04 12.30 -9.74
C VAL A 137 13.65 13.58 -9.00
N GLY A 138 14.29 13.87 -7.87
CA GLY A 138 14.12 15.12 -7.12
C GLY A 138 12.95 15.15 -6.14
N LEU A 139 12.29 14.02 -5.87
CA LEU A 139 11.31 13.93 -4.79
C LEU A 139 12.02 13.66 -3.45
N PRO A 140 11.48 14.18 -2.34
CA PRO A 140 12.03 13.86 -1.03
C PRO A 140 12.02 12.35 -0.77
N LYS A 141 13.16 11.79 -0.38
CA LYS A 141 13.30 10.37 -0.04
C LYS A 141 12.31 9.93 1.04
N ASP A 142 12.00 10.84 1.96
CA ASP A 142 11.11 10.60 3.08
C ASP A 142 9.61 10.64 2.72
N SER A 143 9.28 10.86 1.43
CA SER A 143 7.91 10.69 0.94
C SER A 143 7.42 9.24 1.06
N ILE A 144 8.34 8.27 1.16
CA ILE A 144 8.05 6.85 1.40
C ILE A 144 8.81 6.43 2.64
N GLN A 145 8.10 5.99 3.67
CA GLN A 145 8.69 5.50 4.91
C GLN A 145 8.18 4.09 5.23
N LEU A 146 9.04 3.25 5.81
CA LEU A 146 8.69 1.94 6.30
C LEU A 146 9.04 1.84 7.78
N ILE A 147 8.08 1.46 8.62
CA ILE A 147 8.33 1.10 10.01
C ILE A 147 8.94 -0.30 10.01
N GLU A 148 10.19 -0.40 10.46
CA GLU A 148 10.94 -1.66 10.50
C GLU A 148 10.63 -2.48 11.75
N ASP A 149 10.15 -1.84 12.82
CA ASP A 149 9.66 -2.55 14.00
C ASP A 149 8.34 -3.26 13.69
N THR A 150 8.37 -4.58 13.77
CA THR A 150 7.23 -5.45 13.49
C THR A 150 6.44 -5.88 14.73
N THR A 151 6.73 -5.30 15.89
CA THR A 151 5.98 -5.55 17.11
C THR A 151 4.55 -5.04 17.02
N ARG A 152 3.64 -5.59 17.84
CA ARG A 152 2.27 -5.06 17.94
C ARG A 152 2.26 -3.64 18.49
N GLN A 153 3.24 -3.29 19.32
CA GLN A 153 3.35 -1.95 19.89
C GLN A 153 3.55 -0.91 18.81
N SER A 154 4.42 -1.14 17.82
CA SER A 154 4.63 -0.21 16.70
C SER A 154 3.35 0.09 15.92
N SER A 155 2.48 -0.91 15.73
CA SER A 155 1.16 -0.70 15.11
C SER A 155 0.24 0.13 16.00
N THR A 156 0.25 -0.13 17.32
CA THR A 156 -0.57 0.63 18.27
C THR A 156 -0.12 2.10 18.34
N GLU A 157 1.18 2.32 18.37
CA GLU A 157 1.76 3.68 18.34
C GLU A 157 1.37 4.41 17.05
N LEU A 158 1.50 3.75 15.90
CA LEU A 158 1.10 4.34 14.61
C LEU A 158 -0.38 4.77 14.60
N MET A 159 -1.28 3.98 15.19
CA MET A 159 -2.70 4.31 15.33
C MET A 159 -2.96 5.55 16.22
N GLN A 160 -2.00 5.95 17.06
CA GLN A 160 -2.13 7.09 17.97
C GLN A 160 -1.49 8.38 17.43
N LEU A 161 -0.79 8.35 16.29
CA LEU A 161 -0.02 9.47 15.74
C LEU A 161 -0.89 10.48 14.97
N SER A 162 -1.99 10.95 15.58
CA SER A 162 -2.93 11.92 14.96
C SER A 162 -2.29 13.28 14.63
N ASP A 163 -1.17 13.63 15.26
CA ASP A 163 -0.46 14.87 14.97
C ASP A 163 0.44 14.79 13.74
N TYR A 164 0.68 13.56 13.22
CA TYR A 164 1.59 13.29 12.12
C TYR A 164 0.93 12.59 10.93
N LEU A 165 -0.20 11.92 11.15
CA LEU A 165 -0.95 11.19 10.13
C LEU A 165 -2.32 11.82 9.92
N ASP A 166 -2.65 12.03 8.65
CA ASP A 166 -3.97 12.54 8.24
C ASP A 166 -4.99 11.42 8.07
N VAL A 167 -4.53 10.25 7.63
CA VAL A 167 -5.38 9.08 7.36
C VAL A 167 -4.62 7.79 7.61
N LEU A 168 -5.31 6.78 8.15
CA LEU A 168 -4.82 5.41 8.30
C LEU A 168 -5.67 4.43 7.48
N ILE A 169 -5.00 3.56 6.71
CA ILE A 169 -5.66 2.58 5.85
C ILE A 169 -5.20 1.17 6.26
N PRO A 170 -6.06 0.37 6.93
CA PRO A 170 -5.77 -1.03 7.19
C PRO A 170 -6.00 -1.88 5.94
N ARG A 171 -5.08 -2.80 5.64
CA ARG A 171 -5.13 -3.73 4.52
C ARG A 171 -4.80 -5.15 4.97
N GLY A 172 -5.79 -5.95 5.31
CA GLY A 172 -5.58 -7.29 5.82
C GLY A 172 -6.89 -8.01 6.15
N GLY A 173 -6.82 -8.99 7.05
CA GLY A 173 -8.00 -9.71 7.52
C GLY A 173 -8.94 -8.86 8.38
N ALA A 174 -10.17 -9.34 8.56
CA ALA A 174 -11.20 -8.64 9.34
C ALA A 174 -10.73 -8.29 10.78
N GLY A 175 -9.89 -9.13 11.39
CA GLY A 175 -9.33 -8.89 12.72
C GLY A 175 -8.42 -7.65 12.77
N LEU A 176 -7.54 -7.47 11.78
CA LEU A 176 -6.71 -6.28 11.67
C LEU A 176 -7.55 -5.03 11.45
N ILE A 177 -8.49 -5.10 10.48
CA ILE A 177 -9.35 -3.95 10.15
C ILE A 177 -10.12 -3.50 11.39
N LYS A 178 -10.77 -4.44 12.08
CA LYS A 178 -11.50 -4.17 13.33
C LYS A 178 -10.61 -3.54 14.40
N ALA A 179 -9.42 -4.11 14.63
CA ALA A 179 -8.49 -3.59 15.62
C ALA A 179 -8.05 -2.15 15.31
N VAL A 180 -7.81 -1.82 14.03
CA VAL A 180 -7.44 -0.46 13.63
C VAL A 180 -8.61 0.50 13.83
N VAL A 181 -9.82 0.14 13.39
CA VAL A 181 -11.01 0.98 13.51
C VAL A 181 -11.36 1.29 14.97
N GLU A 182 -11.26 0.28 15.84
CA GLU A 182 -11.61 0.44 17.26
C GLU A 182 -10.57 1.20 18.09
N ASN A 183 -9.30 1.19 17.68
CA ASN A 183 -8.20 1.71 18.49
C ASN A 183 -7.48 2.93 17.89
N SER A 184 -7.81 3.34 16.67
CA SER A 184 -7.12 4.47 16.04
C SER A 184 -7.69 5.82 16.49
N LYS A 185 -6.79 6.78 16.79
CA LYS A 185 -7.10 8.21 16.90
C LYS A 185 -6.98 8.92 15.54
N VAL A 186 -6.22 8.33 14.62
CA VAL A 186 -6.12 8.81 13.24
C VAL A 186 -7.40 8.42 12.50
N PRO A 187 -7.98 9.29 11.66
CA PRO A 187 -9.10 8.92 10.79
C PRO A 187 -8.79 7.68 9.96
N VAL A 188 -9.72 6.73 9.91
CA VAL A 188 -9.52 5.43 9.22
C VAL A 188 -10.38 5.37 7.96
N ILE A 189 -9.77 4.96 6.85
CA ILE A 189 -10.49 4.53 5.65
C ILE A 189 -10.37 3.00 5.59
N GLU A 190 -11.47 2.31 5.88
CA GLU A 190 -11.52 0.86 5.87
C GLU A 190 -12.24 0.30 4.65
N THR A 191 -11.91 -0.96 4.33
CA THR A 191 -12.67 -1.76 3.37
C THR A 191 -13.58 -2.72 4.14
N GLY A 192 -14.83 -2.88 3.67
CA GLY A 192 -15.72 -3.89 4.21
C GLY A 192 -15.26 -5.32 3.91
N VAL A 193 -15.99 -6.31 4.45
CA VAL A 193 -15.76 -7.72 4.18
C VAL A 193 -16.21 -8.04 2.74
N GLY A 194 -15.31 -8.65 1.95
CA GLY A 194 -15.66 -9.14 0.61
C GLY A 194 -16.53 -10.39 0.70
N ASN A 195 -17.71 -10.34 0.13
CA ASN A 195 -18.55 -11.52 -0.08
C ASN A 195 -18.31 -12.04 -1.50
N CYS A 196 -17.85 -13.29 -1.61
CA CYS A 196 -17.74 -13.96 -2.90
C CYS A 196 -19.06 -14.71 -3.19
N HIS A 197 -19.57 -14.53 -4.41
CA HIS A 197 -20.76 -15.23 -4.88
C HIS A 197 -20.37 -16.07 -6.09
N VAL A 198 -20.73 -17.35 -6.05
CA VAL A 198 -20.62 -18.26 -7.18
C VAL A 198 -22.05 -18.63 -7.58
N TYR A 199 -22.44 -18.28 -8.79
CA TYR A 199 -23.71 -18.69 -9.36
C TYR A 199 -23.47 -19.92 -10.24
N VAL A 200 -24.15 -21.03 -9.92
CA VAL A 200 -24.13 -22.27 -10.70
C VAL A 200 -25.45 -22.36 -11.44
N ASP A 201 -25.40 -22.20 -12.74
CA ASP A 201 -26.58 -22.37 -13.60
C ASP A 201 -26.98 -23.85 -13.70
N LYS A 202 -28.29 -24.11 -13.96
CA LYS A 202 -28.82 -25.47 -14.13
C LYS A 202 -28.20 -26.26 -15.30
N TYR A 203 -27.51 -25.59 -16.21
CA TYR A 203 -26.80 -26.19 -17.35
C TYR A 203 -25.28 -26.25 -17.14
N ALA A 204 -24.80 -25.87 -15.93
CA ALA A 204 -23.37 -25.95 -15.65
C ALA A 204 -22.93 -27.42 -15.58
N ASP A 205 -21.79 -27.72 -16.16
CA ASP A 205 -21.08 -28.98 -15.98
C ASP A 205 -20.42 -28.93 -14.59
N ILE A 206 -20.71 -29.92 -13.76
CA ILE A 206 -20.32 -29.93 -12.34
C ILE A 206 -19.20 -30.96 -12.09
N ASP A 207 -18.70 -31.65 -13.13
CA ASP A 207 -17.62 -32.64 -13.05
C ASP A 207 -16.22 -32.01 -13.04
#